data_ae52870c89440d708f8ffb6c4c5ba4a9
#
_entry.id   ae52870c89440d708f8ffb6c4c5ba4a9
#
_cell.length_a   1.000
_cell.length_b   1.000
_cell.length_c   1.000
_cell.angle_alpha   90.00
_cell.angle_beta   90.00
_cell.angle_gamma   90.00
#
_symmetry.space_group_name_H-M   'P 1'
#
loop_
_entity.id
_entity.type
_entity.pdbx_description
1 polymer ?
#
loop_
_entity_poly.entity_id
_entity_poly.type
_entity_poly.pdbx_seq_one_letter_code
_entity_poly.pdbx_strand_id
1 'polypeptide(L)'
;VHAYLYLRAQPGKLDDVVIDLHGIHGVRHAVAVVGEWDAMAALEGADFRAIARAILTEVHRVEGVTRTYTAPVVPLELVGVTGERVPLPLQGVGRPACYVHLDVQAGAVGEVARTLAATPEVAGVAVLAGQYDVLAELSTDWEHASRIILERIHTIPGVRSTNTLVAVPGIEDDAEA
;
A
#
# COMPACT_ATOMS: atom_id res chain seq x y z
N VAL A 1 11.86 -9.71 2.83
CA VAL A 1 11.49 -9.03 1.60
C VAL A 1 10.00 -8.74 1.61
N HIS A 2 9.63 -7.52 1.22
CA HIS A 2 8.24 -7.06 1.21
C HIS A 2 7.83 -6.63 -0.20
N ALA A 3 6.55 -6.75 -0.48
CA ALA A 3 5.94 -6.24 -1.71
C ALA A 3 4.49 -5.85 -1.44
N TYR A 4 3.96 -4.97 -2.25
CA TYR A 4 2.53 -4.66 -2.27
C TYR A 4 1.90 -5.24 -3.53
N LEU A 5 0.76 -5.87 -3.32
CA LEU A 5 -0.04 -6.47 -4.38
C LEU A 5 -1.31 -5.64 -4.57
N TYR A 6 -1.62 -5.33 -5.81
CA TYR A 6 -2.83 -4.60 -6.20
C TYR A 6 -3.68 -5.53 -7.05
N LEU A 7 -4.99 -5.53 -6.81
CA LEU A 7 -5.88 -6.45 -7.49
C LEU A 7 -7.13 -5.74 -7.99
N ARG A 8 -7.61 -6.21 -9.15
CA ARG A 8 -8.98 -5.96 -9.59
C ARG A 8 -9.79 -7.23 -9.43
N ALA A 9 -11.04 -7.06 -9.01
CA ALA A 9 -11.96 -8.15 -8.76
C ALA A 9 -13.22 -8.00 -9.62
N GLN A 10 -13.85 -9.13 -9.92
CA GLN A 10 -15.16 -9.12 -10.56
C GLN A 10 -16.17 -8.42 -9.65
N PRO A 11 -17.11 -7.64 -10.21
CA PRO A 11 -18.18 -7.03 -9.43
C PRO A 11 -18.93 -8.06 -8.58
N GLY A 12 -19.12 -7.75 -7.29
CA GLY A 12 -19.78 -8.63 -6.33
C GLY A 12 -18.89 -9.69 -5.70
N LYS A 13 -17.61 -9.78 -6.08
CA LYS A 13 -16.67 -10.78 -5.55
C LYS A 13 -15.60 -10.20 -4.62
N LEU A 14 -15.56 -8.88 -4.45
CA LEU A 14 -14.48 -8.21 -3.74
C LEU A 14 -14.35 -8.67 -2.28
N ASP A 15 -15.47 -8.81 -1.57
CA ASP A 15 -15.46 -9.25 -0.18
C ASP A 15 -14.81 -10.62 -0.04
N ASP A 16 -15.24 -11.58 -0.87
CA ASP A 16 -14.70 -12.94 -0.88
C ASP A 16 -13.22 -12.96 -1.27
N VAL A 17 -12.81 -12.11 -2.21
CA VAL A 17 -11.40 -11.98 -2.62
C VAL A 17 -10.54 -11.51 -1.44
N VAL A 18 -10.95 -10.48 -0.72
CA VAL A 18 -10.21 -9.96 0.44
C VAL A 18 -10.11 -11.01 1.54
N ILE A 19 -11.20 -11.73 1.81
CA ILE A 19 -11.21 -12.82 2.80
C ILE A 19 -10.22 -13.92 2.38
N ASP A 20 -10.29 -14.36 1.13
CA ASP A 20 -9.44 -15.43 0.62
C ASP A 20 -7.95 -15.06 0.63
N LEU A 21 -7.63 -13.78 0.37
CA LEU A 21 -6.26 -13.28 0.43
C LEU A 21 -5.64 -13.46 1.82
N HIS A 22 -6.40 -13.26 2.88
CA HIS A 22 -5.92 -13.43 4.26
C HIS A 22 -5.52 -14.87 4.58
N GLY A 23 -6.05 -15.85 3.84
CA GLY A 23 -5.68 -17.26 3.99
C GLY A 23 -4.40 -17.68 3.28
N ILE A 24 -3.80 -16.80 2.48
CA ILE A 24 -2.60 -17.11 1.70
C ILE A 24 -1.35 -16.88 2.55
N HIS A 25 -0.46 -17.88 2.59
CA HIS A 25 0.80 -17.74 3.28
C HIS A 25 1.66 -16.63 2.65
N GLY A 26 2.16 -15.72 3.47
CA GLY A 26 2.93 -14.56 3.01
C GLY A 26 2.09 -13.29 2.89
N VAL A 27 0.78 -13.38 2.86
CA VAL A 27 -0.10 -12.20 2.95
C VAL A 27 -0.20 -11.78 4.42
N ARG A 28 0.30 -10.59 4.73
CA ARG A 28 0.28 -10.06 6.10
C ARG A 28 -1.03 -9.35 6.39
N HIS A 29 -1.54 -8.63 5.42
CA HIS A 29 -2.80 -7.92 5.53
C HIS A 29 -3.34 -7.60 4.14
N ALA A 30 -4.66 -7.52 4.01
CA ALA A 30 -5.33 -7.15 2.77
C ALA A 30 -6.51 -6.24 3.06
N VAL A 31 -6.82 -5.33 2.15
CA VAL A 31 -7.88 -4.34 2.32
C VAL A 31 -8.57 -4.07 1.00
N ALA A 32 -9.90 -3.90 1.05
CA ALA A 32 -10.64 -3.37 -0.08
C ALA A 32 -10.41 -1.87 -0.20
N VAL A 33 -10.27 -1.37 -1.41
CA VAL A 33 -10.05 0.04 -1.69
C VAL A 33 -10.94 0.52 -2.83
N VAL A 34 -11.09 1.83 -2.94
CA VAL A 34 -11.77 2.48 -4.06
C VAL A 34 -10.75 3.33 -4.80
N GLY A 35 -10.71 3.20 -6.13
CA GLY A 35 -9.81 3.92 -7.00
C GLY A 35 -9.44 3.11 -8.23
N GLU A 36 -8.21 3.22 -8.66
CA GLU A 36 -7.68 2.49 -9.81
C GLU A 36 -7.68 0.96 -9.59
N TRP A 37 -7.54 0.52 -8.36
CA TRP A 37 -7.56 -0.89 -7.96
C TRP A 37 -8.70 -1.15 -6.97
N ASP A 38 -9.09 -2.40 -6.80
CA ASP A 38 -10.18 -2.81 -5.92
C ASP A 38 -9.70 -3.33 -4.56
N ALA A 39 -8.49 -3.86 -4.51
CA ALA A 39 -7.89 -4.35 -3.27
C ALA A 39 -6.38 -4.17 -3.27
N MET A 40 -5.81 -4.05 -2.07
CA MET A 40 -4.38 -4.05 -1.83
C MET A 40 -4.04 -5.13 -0.82
N ALA A 41 -2.85 -5.71 -0.94
CA ALA A 41 -2.31 -6.65 0.04
C ALA A 41 -0.83 -6.36 0.30
N ALA A 42 -0.41 -6.51 1.55
CA ALA A 42 1.00 -6.50 1.94
C ALA A 42 1.52 -7.93 1.97
N LEU A 43 2.59 -8.17 1.25
CA LEU A 43 3.23 -9.47 1.13
C LEU A 43 4.61 -9.46 1.81
N GLU A 44 4.94 -10.56 2.46
CA GLU A 44 6.26 -10.80 3.01
C GLU A 44 6.73 -12.21 2.66
N GLY A 45 8.00 -12.33 2.30
CA GLY A 45 8.61 -13.62 2.00
C GLY A 45 10.10 -13.62 2.32
N ALA A 46 10.70 -14.80 2.35
CA ALA A 46 12.14 -14.95 2.56
C ALA A 46 12.95 -14.24 1.46
N ASP A 47 12.46 -14.31 0.23
CA ASP A 47 13.01 -13.64 -0.93
C ASP A 47 11.88 -13.30 -1.91
N PHE A 48 12.20 -12.59 -2.98
CA PHE A 48 11.21 -12.23 -3.99
C PHE A 48 10.65 -13.45 -4.73
N ARG A 49 11.43 -14.52 -4.84
CA ARG A 49 10.98 -15.79 -5.44
C ARG A 49 9.82 -16.41 -4.65
N ALA A 50 9.88 -16.36 -3.31
CA ALA A 50 8.79 -16.85 -2.47
C ALA A 50 7.51 -16.03 -2.68
N ILE A 51 7.64 -14.71 -2.79
CA ILE A 51 6.50 -13.82 -3.07
C ILE A 51 5.92 -14.12 -4.46
N ALA A 52 6.75 -14.23 -5.48
CA ALA A 52 6.30 -14.53 -6.84
C ALA A 52 5.57 -15.87 -6.91
N ARG A 53 6.09 -16.87 -6.20
CA ARG A 53 5.45 -18.20 -6.13
C ARG A 53 4.06 -18.10 -5.52
N ALA A 54 3.91 -17.41 -4.38
CA ALA A 54 2.61 -17.22 -3.73
C ALA A 54 1.61 -16.55 -4.68
N ILE A 55 2.04 -15.53 -5.42
CA ILE A 55 1.17 -14.84 -6.37
C ILE A 55 0.74 -15.78 -7.49
N LEU A 56 1.69 -16.47 -8.12
CA LEU A 56 1.42 -17.30 -9.30
C LEU A 56 0.62 -18.57 -8.95
N THR A 57 0.84 -19.15 -7.78
CA THR A 57 0.23 -20.43 -7.41
C THR A 57 -1.01 -20.29 -6.54
N GLU A 58 -1.16 -19.19 -5.81
CA GLU A 58 -2.28 -19.01 -4.88
C GLU A 58 -3.16 -17.81 -5.22
N VAL A 59 -2.58 -16.61 -5.37
CA VAL A 59 -3.36 -15.39 -5.65
C VAL A 59 -4.10 -15.51 -6.98
N HIS A 60 -3.45 -15.98 -8.03
CA HIS A 60 -4.07 -16.13 -9.34
C HIS A 60 -5.18 -17.19 -9.38
N ARG A 61 -5.29 -18.02 -8.34
CA ARG A 61 -6.37 -19.02 -8.20
C ARG A 61 -7.52 -18.53 -7.36
N VAL A 62 -7.41 -17.37 -6.75
CA VAL A 62 -8.53 -16.79 -5.97
C VAL A 62 -9.66 -16.46 -6.94
N GLU A 63 -10.86 -17.02 -6.67
CA GLU A 63 -12.02 -16.75 -7.49
C GLU A 63 -12.39 -15.27 -7.43
N GLY A 64 -12.60 -14.68 -8.60
CA GLY A 64 -12.98 -13.28 -8.71
C GLY A 64 -11.84 -12.33 -9.01
N VAL A 65 -10.57 -12.74 -8.88
CA VAL A 65 -9.42 -11.92 -9.25
C VAL A 65 -9.31 -11.87 -10.77
N THR A 66 -9.29 -10.65 -11.34
CA THR A 66 -9.22 -10.44 -12.79
C THR A 66 -7.90 -9.87 -13.24
N ARG A 67 -7.20 -9.12 -12.39
CA ARG A 67 -5.91 -8.51 -12.71
C ARG A 67 -5.11 -8.31 -11.44
N THR A 68 -3.79 -8.47 -11.54
CA THR A 68 -2.86 -8.21 -10.44
C THR A 68 -1.70 -7.33 -10.91
N TYR A 69 -1.16 -6.57 -9.95
CA TYR A 69 0.05 -5.79 -10.12
C TYR A 69 0.87 -5.88 -8.82
N THR A 70 2.16 -6.12 -8.92
CA THR A 70 3.04 -6.26 -7.75
C THR A 70 4.12 -5.21 -7.76
N ALA A 71 4.29 -4.49 -6.66
CA ALA A 71 5.35 -3.52 -6.47
C ALA A 71 6.27 -3.97 -5.32
N PRO A 72 7.53 -4.36 -5.61
CA PRO A 72 8.51 -4.66 -4.56
C PRO A 72 8.83 -3.43 -3.72
N VAL A 73 9.06 -3.65 -2.43
CA VAL A 73 9.52 -2.59 -1.52
C VAL A 73 11.03 -2.48 -1.60
N VAL A 74 11.50 -1.25 -1.78
CA VAL A 74 12.93 -0.92 -1.80
C VAL A 74 13.36 -0.55 -0.38
N PRO A 75 14.44 -1.13 0.16
CA PRO A 75 14.95 -0.75 1.47
C PRO A 75 15.29 0.76 1.52
N LEU A 76 14.89 1.43 2.58
CA LEU A 76 15.05 2.88 2.72
C LEU A 76 16.52 3.32 2.68
N GLU A 77 17.44 2.47 3.11
CA GLU A 77 18.88 2.73 3.06
C GLU A 77 19.38 3.00 1.64
N LEU A 78 18.75 2.38 0.64
CA LEU A 78 19.13 2.55 -0.76
C LEU A 78 18.78 3.94 -1.31
N VAL A 79 17.90 4.67 -0.65
CA VAL A 79 17.54 6.04 -1.00
C VAL A 79 18.06 7.06 0.03
N GLY A 80 18.98 6.64 0.89
CA GLY A 80 19.67 7.52 1.82
C GLY A 80 18.92 7.82 3.12
N VAL A 81 17.84 7.08 3.42
CA VAL A 81 17.10 7.21 4.68
C VAL A 81 17.67 6.18 5.66
N THR A 82 18.47 6.63 6.60
CA THR A 82 19.12 5.77 7.58
C THR A 82 18.86 6.24 9.00
N GLY A 83 18.93 5.32 9.96
CA GLY A 83 18.81 5.65 11.38
C GLY A 83 17.41 5.90 11.89
N GLU A 84 16.40 5.85 11.03
CA GLU A 84 14.99 6.02 11.41
C GLU A 84 14.24 4.70 11.21
N ARG A 85 13.39 4.38 12.19
CA ARG A 85 12.48 3.25 12.06
C ARG A 85 11.16 3.77 11.50
N VAL A 86 10.94 3.55 10.21
CA VAL A 86 9.73 3.97 9.51
C VAL A 86 8.82 2.76 9.32
N PRO A 87 7.59 2.77 9.88
CA PRO A 87 6.64 1.69 9.66
C PRO A 87 6.27 1.57 8.18
N LEU A 88 6.03 0.34 7.73
CA LEU A 88 5.49 0.09 6.40
C LEU A 88 3.97 0.28 6.40
N PRO A 89 3.39 0.74 5.28
CA PRO A 89 1.94 0.77 5.12
C PRO A 89 1.29 -0.61 5.19
N LEU A 90 0.01 -0.64 5.53
CA LEU A 90 -0.83 -1.83 5.49
C LEU A 90 -0.33 -2.95 6.42
N GLN A 91 -0.15 -2.62 7.70
CA GLN A 91 0.27 -3.58 8.74
C GLN A 91 -0.89 -4.06 9.61
N GLY A 92 -2.13 -3.70 9.27
CA GLY A 92 -3.30 -4.05 10.06
C GLY A 92 -3.44 -3.30 11.38
N VAL A 93 -2.71 -2.19 11.54
CA VAL A 93 -2.75 -1.36 12.74
C VAL A 93 -3.43 -0.04 12.41
N GLY A 94 -4.36 0.36 13.27
CA GLY A 94 -5.08 1.63 13.11
C GLY A 94 -6.23 1.55 12.10
N ARG A 95 -6.76 2.71 11.74
CA ARG A 95 -7.85 2.85 10.75
C ARG A 95 -7.41 3.76 9.62
N PRO A 96 -6.81 3.22 8.58
CA PRO A 96 -6.36 4.03 7.47
C PRO A 96 -7.54 4.66 6.73
N ALA A 97 -7.41 5.93 6.36
CA ALA A 97 -8.35 6.59 5.47
C ALA A 97 -8.04 6.25 4.02
N CYS A 98 -6.77 6.25 3.67
CA CYS A 98 -6.35 6.05 2.29
C CYS A 98 -4.87 5.70 2.19
N TYR A 99 -4.50 5.26 0.99
CA TYR A 99 -3.14 4.97 0.57
C TYR A 99 -2.79 5.89 -0.60
N VAL A 100 -1.84 6.77 -0.39
CA VAL A 100 -1.40 7.75 -1.39
C VAL A 100 -0.14 7.22 -2.09
N HIS A 101 -0.22 7.13 -3.40
CA HIS A 101 0.88 6.71 -4.25
C HIS A 101 1.47 7.95 -4.91
N LEU A 102 2.79 8.12 -4.82
CA LEU A 102 3.47 9.30 -5.33
C LEU A 102 4.42 8.95 -6.46
N ASP A 103 4.30 9.69 -7.55
CA ASP A 103 5.31 9.76 -8.59
C ASP A 103 6.26 10.90 -8.21
N VAL A 104 7.54 10.59 -8.08
CA VAL A 104 8.54 11.50 -7.53
C VAL A 104 9.67 11.72 -8.54
N GLN A 105 10.14 12.94 -8.62
CA GLN A 105 11.28 13.29 -9.45
C GLN A 105 12.51 12.47 -9.08
N ALA A 106 13.25 12.01 -10.08
CA ALA A 106 14.48 11.27 -9.88
C ALA A 106 15.46 12.04 -8.96
N GLY A 107 16.00 11.35 -7.97
CA GLY A 107 16.89 11.95 -6.97
C GLY A 107 16.20 12.55 -5.76
N ALA A 108 14.87 12.72 -5.78
CA ALA A 108 14.12 13.31 -4.66
C ALA A 108 13.40 12.26 -3.78
N VAL A 109 13.49 10.98 -4.11
CA VAL A 109 12.72 9.92 -3.43
C VAL A 109 13.03 9.85 -1.93
N GLY A 110 14.29 9.89 -1.55
CA GLY A 110 14.70 9.84 -0.14
C GLY A 110 14.16 11.00 0.69
N GLU A 111 14.27 12.22 0.18
CA GLU A 111 13.74 13.40 0.87
C GLU A 111 12.22 13.39 0.98
N VAL A 112 11.52 12.97 -0.07
CA VAL A 112 10.07 12.84 -0.04
C VAL A 112 9.65 11.80 1.00
N ALA A 113 10.29 10.63 1.00
CA ALA A 113 10.01 9.58 1.99
C ALA A 113 10.25 10.07 3.42
N ARG A 114 11.33 10.79 3.66
CA ARG A 114 11.67 11.35 4.97
C ARG A 114 10.63 12.38 5.42
N THR A 115 10.21 13.28 4.53
CA THR A 115 9.19 14.29 4.82
C THR A 115 7.85 13.65 5.18
N LEU A 116 7.44 12.62 4.43
CA LEU A 116 6.22 11.87 4.73
C LEU A 116 6.32 11.17 6.08
N ALA A 117 7.44 10.51 6.38
CA ALA A 117 7.63 9.82 7.65
C ALA A 117 7.59 10.77 8.86
N ALA A 118 7.95 12.04 8.67
CA ALA A 118 7.87 13.07 9.71
C ALA A 118 6.49 13.72 9.84
N THR A 119 5.54 13.38 8.97
CA THR A 119 4.17 13.92 9.00
C THR A 119 3.33 13.09 9.99
N PRO A 120 2.72 13.70 11.02
CA PRO A 120 2.06 12.95 12.10
C PRO A 120 0.93 12.03 11.65
N GLU A 121 0.17 12.41 10.63
CA GLU A 121 -0.97 11.63 10.12
C GLU A 121 -0.55 10.49 9.19
N VAL A 122 0.73 10.44 8.81
CA VAL A 122 1.29 9.35 7.99
C VAL A 122 1.69 8.21 8.92
N ALA A 123 0.98 7.09 8.82
CA ALA A 123 1.20 5.91 9.66
C ALA A 123 2.26 4.97 9.09
N GLY A 124 2.56 5.06 7.80
CA GLY A 124 3.56 4.23 7.17
C GLY A 124 4.01 4.80 5.84
N VAL A 125 5.25 4.50 5.48
CA VAL A 125 5.86 4.91 4.20
C VAL A 125 6.66 3.74 3.63
N ALA A 126 6.51 3.51 2.33
CA ALA A 126 7.34 2.56 1.60
C ALA A 126 7.84 3.18 0.31
N VAL A 127 9.09 2.89 -0.03
CA VAL A 127 9.64 3.17 -1.36
C VAL A 127 9.42 1.95 -2.22
N LEU A 128 8.91 2.15 -3.43
CA LEU A 128 8.50 1.06 -4.32
C LEU A 128 9.32 1.04 -5.61
N ALA A 129 9.55 -0.15 -6.11
CA ALA A 129 10.03 -0.36 -7.48
C ALA A 129 8.84 -0.74 -8.36
N GLY A 130 8.22 0.25 -9.01
CA GLY A 130 7.02 0.03 -9.81
C GLY A 130 6.57 1.30 -10.51
N GLN A 131 5.26 1.40 -10.77
CA GLN A 131 4.67 2.56 -11.44
C GLN A 131 4.76 3.82 -10.60
N TYR A 132 4.69 3.68 -9.28
CA TYR A 132 4.85 4.77 -8.33
C TYR A 132 6.11 4.56 -7.50
N ASP A 133 6.70 5.64 -7.01
CA ASP A 133 7.97 5.61 -6.30
C ASP A 133 7.80 5.50 -4.78
N VAL A 134 6.72 6.08 -4.24
CA VAL A 134 6.48 6.11 -2.79
C VAL A 134 5.02 5.82 -2.51
N LEU A 135 4.78 5.05 -1.45
CA LEU A 135 3.46 4.76 -0.90
C LEU A 135 3.39 5.29 0.53
N ALA A 136 2.36 6.08 0.83
CA ALA A 136 2.09 6.59 2.17
C ALA A 136 0.69 6.16 2.62
N GLU A 137 0.59 5.69 3.87
CA GLU A 137 -0.69 5.41 4.52
C GLU A 137 -1.09 6.58 5.39
N LEU A 138 -2.28 7.13 5.17
CA LEU A 138 -2.83 8.18 6.01
C LEU A 138 -3.84 7.59 7.00
N SER A 139 -3.58 7.77 8.28
CA SER A 139 -4.37 7.23 9.39
C SER A 139 -5.07 8.38 10.11
N THR A 140 -6.17 8.82 9.53
CA THR A 140 -7.04 9.89 10.04
C THR A 140 -8.39 9.75 9.35
N ASP A 141 -9.35 10.67 9.60
CA ASP A 141 -10.59 10.68 8.82
C ASP A 141 -10.35 11.20 7.39
N TRP A 142 -11.27 10.87 6.49
CA TRP A 142 -11.12 11.21 5.07
C TRP A 142 -11.08 12.71 4.82
N GLU A 143 -11.87 13.49 5.56
CA GLU A 143 -11.88 14.94 5.39
C GLU A 143 -10.51 15.54 5.71
N HIS A 144 -9.91 15.12 6.81
CA HIS A 144 -8.58 15.57 7.18
C HIS A 144 -7.49 15.02 6.23
N ALA A 145 -7.60 13.76 5.83
CA ALA A 145 -6.67 13.15 4.88
C ALA A 145 -6.66 13.90 3.55
N SER A 146 -7.83 14.29 3.04
CA SER A 146 -7.92 15.02 1.78
C SER A 146 -7.21 16.38 1.84
N ARG A 147 -7.29 17.06 2.97
CA ARG A 147 -6.55 18.32 3.18
C ARG A 147 -5.05 18.11 3.22
N ILE A 148 -4.60 17.06 3.90
CA ILE A 148 -3.17 16.72 3.96
C ILE A 148 -2.63 16.44 2.56
N ILE A 149 -3.36 15.71 1.73
CA ILE A 149 -2.96 15.43 0.36
C ILE A 149 -2.80 16.74 -0.43
N LEU A 150 -3.81 17.60 -0.40
CA LEU A 150 -3.83 18.82 -1.18
C LEU A 150 -2.87 19.90 -0.67
N GLU A 151 -2.78 20.07 0.65
CA GLU A 151 -2.06 21.19 1.25
C GLU A 151 -0.60 20.85 1.60
N ARG A 152 -0.31 19.59 1.90
CA ARG A 152 1.02 19.15 2.36
C ARG A 152 1.71 18.23 1.37
N ILE A 153 1.07 17.15 0.92
CA ILE A 153 1.73 16.16 0.05
C ILE A 153 2.01 16.74 -1.33
N HIS A 154 1.03 17.40 -1.93
CA HIS A 154 1.21 18.03 -3.24
C HIS A 154 2.25 19.16 -3.25
N THR A 155 2.61 19.70 -2.09
CA THR A 155 3.59 20.77 -1.96
C THR A 155 4.98 20.29 -1.57
N ILE A 156 5.18 19.00 -1.35
CA ILE A 156 6.53 18.45 -1.08
C ILE A 156 7.38 18.60 -2.34
N PRO A 157 8.56 19.23 -2.25
CA PRO A 157 9.44 19.35 -3.40
C PRO A 157 9.80 17.98 -3.99
N GLY A 158 9.67 17.84 -5.30
CA GLY A 158 9.96 16.61 -6.02
C GLY A 158 8.73 15.72 -6.29
N VAL A 159 7.60 15.96 -5.63
CA VAL A 159 6.36 15.23 -5.94
C VAL A 159 5.81 15.74 -7.26
N ARG A 160 5.65 14.83 -8.23
CA ARG A 160 5.17 15.14 -9.58
C ARG A 160 3.67 14.89 -9.72
N SER A 161 3.19 13.79 -9.17
CA SER A 161 1.77 13.44 -9.19
C SER A 161 1.46 12.47 -8.06
N THR A 162 0.18 12.35 -7.73
CA THR A 162 -0.31 11.41 -6.72
C THR A 162 -1.51 10.65 -7.26
N ASN A 163 -1.69 9.43 -6.75
CA ASN A 163 -2.88 8.62 -6.98
C ASN A 163 -3.30 8.03 -5.63
N THR A 164 -4.55 8.22 -5.26
CA THR A 164 -5.06 7.81 -3.95
C THR A 164 -6.04 6.66 -4.07
N LEU A 165 -5.82 5.62 -3.28
CA LEU A 165 -6.77 4.53 -3.07
C LEU A 165 -7.40 4.73 -1.70
N VAL A 166 -8.73 4.88 -1.68
CA VAL A 166 -9.49 5.10 -0.45
C VAL A 166 -9.82 3.76 0.20
N ALA A 167 -9.52 3.61 1.48
CA ALA A 167 -9.79 2.38 2.21
C ALA A 167 -11.31 2.20 2.42
N VAL A 168 -11.80 0.99 2.17
CA VAL A 168 -13.18 0.61 2.48
C VAL A 168 -13.17 -0.07 3.84
N PRO A 169 -13.78 0.53 4.86
CA PRO A 169 -13.83 -0.09 6.19
C PRO A 169 -14.79 -1.28 6.22
N GLY A 170 -14.55 -2.22 7.10
CA GLY A 170 -15.57 -3.13 7.59
C GLY A 170 -15.50 -4.59 7.18
N ILE A 171 -14.82 -4.98 6.10
CA ILE A 171 -14.75 -6.41 5.71
C ILE A 171 -13.97 -7.21 6.76
N GLU A 172 -12.94 -6.63 7.34
CA GLU A 172 -12.10 -7.25 8.37
C GLU A 172 -12.74 -7.19 9.75
N ASP A 173 -13.41 -6.07 10.07
CA ASP A 173 -14.11 -5.90 11.33
C ASP A 173 -15.24 -6.94 11.47
N ASP A 174 -15.89 -7.31 10.37
CA ASP A 174 -16.93 -8.33 10.32
C ASP A 174 -16.35 -9.75 10.47
N ALA A 175 -15.11 -9.98 10.05
CA ALA A 175 -14.46 -11.29 10.17
C ALA A 175 -13.92 -11.58 11.58
N GLU A 176 -13.66 -10.54 12.39
CA GLU A 176 -13.21 -10.64 13.78
C GLU A 176 -14.37 -10.65 14.78
N ALA A 177 -15.57 -10.34 14.32
CA ALA A 177 -16.79 -10.41 15.13
C ALA A 177 -17.43 -11.77 14.99
#